data_dd9ebc69118fd316b9015fdc5ac4ab79
#
_entry.id   dd9ebc69118fd316b9015fdc5ac4ab79
#
_cell.length_a   1.000
_cell.length_b   1.000
_cell.length_c   1.000
_cell.angle_alpha   90.00
_cell.angle_beta   90.00
_cell.angle_gamma   90.00
#
_symmetry.space_group_name_H-M   'P 1'
#
loop_
_entity.id
_entity.type
_entity.pdbx_description
1 polymer ?
#
loop_
_entity_poly.entity_id
_entity_poly.type
_entity_poly.pdbx_seq_one_letter_code
_entity_poly.pdbx_strand_id
1 'polypeptide(L)'
;MIGFPSVGKSTLLGSVTDTESCAAAYEFTTLTCIPGVIHYNDAKIQLLDLPGIIEGAAKGKGRGKQVIAVARTADCVLMVLDALKADNQKEKLTAELGQVGIRLNSEPPKIYYKQKKGGGIAFNCTVPNTHGLDAKSVYRILHEYKIHNAEVLLREDSTIDEFVDVVIGNRLYMKAVYCYNKVDQITIEEVDRLAREPNSVVISSLYKMNLDYMIQYLWQTLGMVRVYSKKPGQKPDMDEGIILREGAR
;
A
#
# COMPACT_ATOMS: atom_id res chain seq x y z
N MET A 1 6.86 -5.74 -3.15
CA MET A 1 6.56 -6.94 -2.34
C MET A 1 7.34 -6.88 -1.04
N ILE A 2 6.69 -7.16 0.08
CA ILE A 2 7.26 -7.14 1.43
C ILE A 2 6.83 -8.39 2.21
N GLY A 3 7.57 -8.77 3.24
CA GLY A 3 7.25 -9.92 4.09
C GLY A 3 8.45 -10.35 4.91
N PHE A 4 8.22 -11.11 5.97
CA PHE A 4 9.28 -11.65 6.81
C PHE A 4 10.24 -12.58 6.05
N PRO A 5 11.43 -12.87 6.57
CA PRO A 5 12.28 -13.93 6.02
C PRO A 5 11.53 -15.26 5.95
N SER A 6 11.86 -16.07 4.95
CA SER A 6 11.33 -17.44 4.79
C SER A 6 9.83 -17.60 4.57
N VAL A 7 9.07 -16.52 4.30
CA VAL A 7 7.64 -16.61 3.95
C VAL A 7 7.41 -17.07 2.50
N GLY A 8 8.48 -17.23 1.69
CA GLY A 8 8.41 -17.71 0.32
C GLY A 8 8.35 -16.61 -0.75
N LYS A 9 8.79 -15.38 -0.45
CA LYS A 9 8.83 -14.26 -1.42
C LYS A 9 9.60 -14.60 -2.70
N SER A 10 10.82 -15.09 -2.57
CA SER A 10 11.66 -15.43 -3.72
C SER A 10 11.08 -16.61 -4.53
N THR A 11 10.45 -17.58 -3.85
CA THR A 11 9.73 -18.68 -4.51
C THR A 11 8.52 -18.15 -5.28
N LEU A 12 7.75 -17.24 -4.69
CA LEU A 12 6.62 -16.59 -5.35
C LEU A 12 7.10 -15.82 -6.57
N LEU A 13 8.14 -15.00 -6.41
CA LEU A 13 8.72 -14.23 -7.52
C LEU A 13 9.10 -15.13 -8.68
N GLY A 14 9.87 -16.20 -8.43
CA GLY A 14 10.26 -17.16 -9.46
C GLY A 14 9.10 -17.97 -10.05
N SER A 15 7.96 -18.06 -9.36
CA SER A 15 6.78 -18.79 -9.85
C SER A 15 5.88 -17.95 -10.76
N VAL A 16 5.90 -16.61 -10.61
CA VAL A 16 5.00 -15.70 -11.33
C VAL A 16 5.70 -14.82 -12.36
N THR A 17 7.04 -14.87 -12.44
CA THR A 17 7.81 -14.08 -13.40
C THR A 17 8.51 -14.97 -14.41
N ASP A 18 8.53 -14.54 -15.67
CA ASP A 18 9.10 -15.30 -16.80
C ASP A 18 10.63 -15.16 -16.92
N THR A 19 11.24 -14.28 -16.15
CA THR A 19 12.68 -13.98 -16.26
C THR A 19 13.43 -14.31 -14.99
N GLU A 20 14.65 -14.85 -15.15
CA GLU A 20 15.61 -14.91 -14.05
C GLU A 20 15.76 -13.51 -13.46
N SER A 21 15.38 -13.37 -12.20
CA SER A 21 15.42 -12.10 -11.47
C SER A 21 16.89 -11.68 -11.26
N CYS A 22 17.39 -10.83 -12.13
CA CYS A 22 18.69 -10.18 -11.91
C CYS A 22 18.54 -9.04 -10.91
N ALA A 23 19.39 -9.02 -9.88
CA ALA A 23 19.45 -7.90 -8.94
C ALA A 23 19.77 -6.61 -9.71
N ALA A 24 18.82 -5.68 -9.78
CA ALA A 24 19.03 -4.36 -10.37
C ALA A 24 19.18 -3.31 -9.27
N ALA A 25 20.22 -2.51 -9.38
CA ALA A 25 20.35 -1.31 -8.56
C ALA A 25 19.50 -0.22 -9.23
N TYR A 26 18.41 0.17 -8.58
CA TYR A 26 17.66 1.35 -9.01
C TYR A 26 18.45 2.60 -8.62
N GLU A 27 18.61 3.53 -9.56
CA GLU A 27 19.42 4.76 -9.41
C GLU A 27 19.06 5.63 -8.19
N PHE A 28 17.89 5.38 -7.59
CA PHE A 28 17.38 6.17 -6.46
C PHE A 28 17.48 5.47 -5.10
N THR A 29 17.98 4.24 -5.03
CA THR A 29 18.02 3.48 -3.78
C THR A 29 19.33 2.72 -3.63
N THR A 30 19.95 2.85 -2.47
CA THR A 30 21.03 1.96 -2.01
C THR A 30 20.51 0.57 -1.59
N LEU A 31 19.20 0.32 -1.79
CA LEU A 31 18.54 -0.95 -1.56
C LEU A 31 18.61 -1.79 -2.86
N THR A 32 19.21 -2.94 -2.76
CA THR A 32 19.16 -3.96 -3.83
C THR A 32 17.73 -4.51 -3.89
N CYS A 33 16.98 -4.12 -4.91
CA CYS A 33 15.68 -4.70 -5.23
C CYS A 33 15.87 -5.80 -6.27
N ILE A 34 15.13 -6.87 -6.16
CA ILE A 34 15.05 -7.90 -7.19
C ILE A 34 13.76 -7.64 -7.98
N PRO A 35 13.84 -7.13 -9.21
CA PRO A 35 12.66 -6.90 -10.04
C PRO A 35 12.22 -8.22 -10.68
N GLY A 36 10.93 -8.47 -10.69
CA GLY A 36 10.27 -9.45 -11.54
C GLY A 36 9.22 -8.77 -12.39
N VAL A 37 8.94 -9.28 -13.56
CA VAL A 37 7.89 -8.79 -14.46
C VAL A 37 6.85 -9.88 -14.66
N ILE A 38 5.60 -9.56 -14.34
CA ILE A 38 4.44 -10.39 -14.60
C ILE A 38 3.76 -9.85 -15.86
N HIS A 39 3.54 -10.71 -16.86
CA HIS A 39 2.74 -10.39 -18.03
C HIS A 39 1.31 -10.85 -17.81
N TYR A 40 0.36 -9.93 -17.81
CA TYR A 40 -1.05 -10.25 -17.64
C TYR A 40 -1.94 -9.28 -18.43
N ASN A 41 -2.84 -9.79 -19.26
CA ASN A 41 -3.76 -8.99 -20.07
C ASN A 41 -3.05 -7.87 -20.88
N ASP A 42 -1.95 -8.18 -21.53
CA ASP A 42 -1.08 -7.26 -22.30
C ASP A 42 -0.41 -6.16 -21.44
N ALA A 43 -0.56 -6.22 -20.12
CA ALA A 43 0.15 -5.34 -19.22
C ALA A 43 1.42 -6.00 -18.66
N LYS A 44 2.36 -5.12 -18.30
CA LYS A 44 3.57 -5.49 -17.55
C LYS A 44 3.43 -4.98 -16.13
N ILE A 45 3.24 -5.89 -15.18
CA ILE A 45 3.22 -5.58 -13.75
C ILE A 45 4.61 -5.83 -13.20
N GLN A 46 5.27 -4.79 -12.76
CA GLN A 46 6.59 -4.90 -12.16
C GLN A 46 6.46 -5.23 -10.67
N LEU A 47 7.01 -6.37 -10.26
CA LEU A 47 7.05 -6.81 -8.87
C LEU A 47 8.44 -6.57 -8.30
N LEU A 48 8.56 -5.70 -7.31
CA LEU A 48 9.82 -5.38 -6.64
C LEU A 48 9.92 -6.15 -5.33
N ASP A 49 10.86 -7.06 -5.18
CA ASP A 49 11.17 -7.67 -3.89
C ASP A 49 12.11 -6.76 -3.10
N LEU A 50 11.69 -6.39 -1.90
CA LEU A 50 12.43 -5.53 -0.99
C LEU A 50 12.90 -6.36 0.21
N PRO A 51 14.04 -7.05 0.10
CA PRO A 51 14.57 -7.83 1.21
C PRO A 51 15.06 -6.91 2.34
N GLY A 52 14.87 -7.33 3.59
CA GLY A 52 15.47 -6.67 4.76
C GLY A 52 14.84 -5.34 5.21
N ILE A 53 13.68 -4.97 4.67
CA ILE A 53 12.96 -3.76 5.12
C ILE A 53 12.49 -3.90 6.57
N ILE A 54 12.13 -5.10 6.98
CA ILE A 54 11.34 -5.39 8.16
C ILE A 54 12.18 -5.54 9.43
N GLU A 55 13.42 -6.01 9.32
CA GLU A 55 14.29 -6.14 10.48
C GLU A 55 15.03 -4.83 10.78
N GLY A 56 14.36 -3.90 11.42
CA GLY A 56 14.96 -2.67 11.95
C GLY A 56 14.68 -1.38 11.20
N ALA A 57 13.67 -1.31 10.35
CA ALA A 57 13.21 -0.05 9.76
C ALA A 57 12.82 0.97 10.86
N ALA A 58 12.28 0.51 11.97
CA ALA A 58 11.95 1.33 13.14
C ALA A 58 13.18 1.70 14.00
N LYS A 59 14.28 0.96 13.92
CA LYS A 59 15.47 1.18 14.78
C LYS A 59 16.58 2.02 14.14
N GLY A 60 16.54 2.26 12.83
CA GLY A 60 17.57 3.01 12.11
C GLY A 60 17.04 4.21 11.35
N LYS A 61 17.42 5.43 11.73
CA LYS A 61 17.03 6.70 11.11
C LYS A 61 17.24 6.80 9.58
N GLY A 62 18.01 5.89 8.96
CA GLY A 62 18.31 5.89 7.52
C GLY A 62 17.38 4.99 6.69
N ARG A 63 17.03 3.80 7.18
CA ARG A 63 16.26 2.81 6.40
C ARG A 63 14.80 3.19 6.20
N GLY A 64 14.14 3.83 7.18
CA GLY A 64 12.76 4.30 7.04
C GLY A 64 12.55 5.27 5.87
N LYS A 65 13.50 6.18 5.63
CA LYS A 65 13.44 7.10 4.48
C LYS A 65 13.56 6.38 3.14
N GLN A 66 14.39 5.33 3.07
CA GLN A 66 14.57 4.51 1.87
C GLN A 66 13.30 3.71 1.56
N VAL A 67 12.64 3.13 2.58
CA VAL A 67 11.36 2.44 2.42
C VAL A 67 10.29 3.36 1.86
N ILE A 68 10.15 4.58 2.42
CA ILE A 68 9.19 5.56 1.92
C ILE A 68 9.52 5.97 0.49
N ALA A 69 10.81 6.15 0.16
CA ALA A 69 11.21 6.52 -1.20
C ALA A 69 10.80 5.46 -2.23
N VAL A 70 11.02 4.17 -1.93
CA VAL A 70 10.59 3.08 -2.81
C VAL A 70 9.06 2.94 -2.81
N ALA A 71 8.41 3.04 -1.65
CA ALA A 71 6.96 2.97 -1.56
C ALA A 71 6.26 4.08 -2.38
N ARG A 72 6.84 5.28 -2.45
CA ARG A 72 6.30 6.37 -3.28
C ARG A 72 6.30 6.08 -4.78
N THR A 73 7.12 5.16 -5.25
CA THR A 73 7.15 4.74 -6.65
C THR A 73 6.24 3.54 -6.93
N ALA A 74 5.75 2.89 -5.89
CA ALA A 74 4.88 1.73 -6.00
C ALA A 74 3.41 2.13 -5.97
N ASP A 75 2.59 1.43 -6.73
CA ASP A 75 1.14 1.64 -6.80
C ASP A 75 0.37 0.81 -5.76
N CYS A 76 0.95 -0.30 -5.33
CA CYS A 76 0.35 -1.23 -4.38
C CYS A 76 1.43 -1.98 -3.58
N VAL A 77 1.11 -2.34 -2.36
CA VAL A 77 1.95 -3.21 -1.52
C VAL A 77 1.41 -4.64 -1.56
N LEU A 78 2.21 -5.58 -2.04
CA LEU A 78 1.94 -7.01 -1.86
C LEU A 78 2.66 -7.49 -0.60
N MET A 79 1.89 -7.78 0.46
CA MET A 79 2.40 -8.26 1.74
C MET A 79 2.32 -9.79 1.78
N VAL A 80 3.46 -10.46 1.69
CA VAL A 80 3.53 -11.94 1.73
C VAL A 80 3.69 -12.40 3.17
N LEU A 81 2.75 -13.21 3.63
CA LEU A 81 2.62 -13.71 4.99
C LEU A 81 2.69 -15.24 4.99
N ASP A 82 3.24 -15.81 6.05
CA ASP A 82 3.17 -17.25 6.30
C ASP A 82 1.82 -17.60 6.92
N ALA A 83 1.04 -18.46 6.28
CA ALA A 83 -0.30 -18.82 6.73
C ALA A 83 -0.35 -19.37 8.17
N LEU A 84 0.72 -20.05 8.63
CA LEU A 84 0.84 -20.52 10.02
C LEU A 84 0.99 -19.41 11.06
N LYS A 85 1.44 -18.21 10.65
CA LYS A 85 1.76 -17.08 11.54
C LYS A 85 1.08 -15.80 11.08
N ALA A 86 -0.01 -15.93 10.34
CA ALA A 86 -0.65 -14.88 9.58
C ALA A 86 -0.93 -13.61 10.38
N ASP A 87 -1.70 -13.73 11.45
CA ASP A 87 -2.20 -12.58 12.21
C ASP A 87 -1.05 -11.78 12.85
N ASN A 88 -0.12 -12.46 13.51
CA ASN A 88 1.03 -11.84 14.16
C ASN A 88 1.96 -11.13 13.16
N GLN A 89 2.16 -11.74 11.97
CA GLN A 89 2.99 -11.14 10.93
C GLN A 89 2.33 -9.92 10.32
N LYS A 90 1.02 -9.98 10.03
CA LYS A 90 0.23 -8.88 9.47
C LYS A 90 0.26 -7.67 10.38
N GLU A 91 -0.04 -7.85 11.68
CA GLU A 91 -0.03 -6.79 12.67
C GLU A 91 1.33 -6.10 12.78
N LYS A 92 2.41 -6.89 12.93
CA LYS A 92 3.77 -6.37 13.05
C LYS A 92 4.18 -5.56 11.83
N LEU A 93 3.94 -6.08 10.61
CA LEU A 93 4.29 -5.39 9.38
C LEU A 93 3.51 -4.10 9.20
N THR A 94 2.21 -4.13 9.50
CA THR A 94 1.35 -2.94 9.43
C THR A 94 1.81 -1.88 10.43
N ALA A 95 2.16 -2.28 11.65
CA ALA A 95 2.68 -1.36 12.66
C ALA A 95 4.03 -0.75 12.25
N GLU A 96 4.96 -1.53 11.71
CA GLU A 96 6.25 -1.03 11.23
C GLU A 96 6.10 -0.05 10.06
N LEU A 97 5.25 -0.37 9.09
CA LEU A 97 4.94 0.55 7.99
C LEU A 97 4.25 1.82 8.49
N GLY A 98 3.35 1.68 9.47
CA GLY A 98 2.69 2.81 10.14
C GLY A 98 3.69 3.77 10.79
N GLN A 99 4.73 3.23 11.46
CA GLN A 99 5.77 4.04 12.09
C GLN A 99 6.61 4.84 11.08
N VAL A 100 6.87 4.29 9.90
CA VAL A 100 7.55 5.02 8.83
C VAL A 100 6.62 5.95 8.05
N GLY A 101 5.31 5.96 8.35
CA GLY A 101 4.33 6.88 7.78
C GLY A 101 3.58 6.34 6.56
N ILE A 102 3.53 5.03 6.37
CA ILE A 102 2.73 4.38 5.34
C ILE A 102 1.44 3.86 5.96
N ARG A 103 0.30 4.30 5.43
CA ARG A 103 -1.05 3.86 5.80
C ARG A 103 -1.58 2.91 4.75
N LEU A 104 -1.82 1.66 5.13
CA LEU A 104 -2.29 0.62 4.22
C LEU A 104 -3.82 0.56 4.22
N ASN A 105 -4.40 0.44 3.03
CA ASN A 105 -5.85 0.29 2.81
C ASN A 105 -6.70 1.34 3.54
N SER A 106 -6.15 2.55 3.68
CA SER A 106 -6.81 3.71 4.25
C SER A 106 -6.83 4.84 3.24
N GLU A 107 -7.85 5.67 3.27
CA GLU A 107 -7.93 6.88 2.46
C GLU A 107 -7.37 8.08 3.23
N PRO A 108 -6.82 9.08 2.53
CA PRO A 108 -6.44 10.34 3.16
C PRO A 108 -7.66 10.98 3.83
N PRO A 109 -7.56 11.42 5.11
CA PRO A 109 -8.68 12.04 5.78
C PRO A 109 -9.06 13.36 5.10
N LYS A 110 -10.38 13.66 5.05
CA LYS A 110 -10.92 14.86 4.40
C LYS A 110 -10.81 16.09 5.29
N ILE A 111 -9.59 16.33 5.76
CA ILE A 111 -9.22 17.47 6.59
C ILE A 111 -8.51 18.50 5.70
N TYR A 112 -9.07 19.70 5.60
CA TYR A 112 -8.34 20.81 5.01
C TYR A 112 -7.47 21.45 6.08
N TYR A 113 -6.17 21.51 5.81
CA TYR A 113 -5.18 22.15 6.66
C TYR A 113 -4.30 23.09 5.85
N LYS A 114 -4.14 24.31 6.32
CA LYS A 114 -3.24 25.28 5.71
C LYS A 114 -2.56 26.11 6.79
N GLN A 115 -1.23 26.06 6.85
CA GLN A 115 -0.45 26.95 7.70
C GLN A 115 -0.45 28.37 7.13
N LYS A 116 -0.66 29.37 8.00
CA LYS A 116 -0.69 30.80 7.67
C LYS A 116 0.50 31.53 8.27
N LYS A 117 0.80 32.70 7.77
CA LYS A 117 1.86 33.57 8.32
C LYS A 117 1.40 34.36 9.54
N GLY A 118 0.10 34.56 9.73
CA GLY A 118 -0.52 35.32 10.83
C GLY A 118 -2.02 35.06 10.91
N GLY A 119 -2.70 35.64 11.92
CA GLY A 119 -4.15 35.60 12.12
C GLY A 119 -4.62 34.50 13.07
N GLY A 120 -3.73 33.80 13.77
CA GLY A 120 -4.09 32.77 14.73
C GLY A 120 -4.61 31.47 14.08
N ILE A 121 -5.19 30.59 14.89
CA ILE A 121 -5.76 29.31 14.46
C ILE A 121 -7.26 29.50 14.25
N ALA A 122 -7.71 29.28 13.01
CA ALA A 122 -9.12 29.21 12.64
C ALA A 122 -9.52 27.74 12.49
N PHE A 123 -10.47 27.32 13.31
CA PHE A 123 -11.02 25.95 13.29
C PHE A 123 -12.49 25.98 12.93
N ASN A 124 -12.88 25.18 11.94
CA ASN A 124 -14.25 24.95 11.53
C ASN A 124 -14.50 23.44 11.36
N CYS A 125 -15.71 23.01 11.68
CA CYS A 125 -16.14 21.63 11.50
C CYS A 125 -17.52 21.63 10.83
N THR A 126 -17.65 20.87 9.73
CA THR A 126 -18.93 20.79 8.99
C THR A 126 -19.80 19.63 9.44
N VAL A 127 -19.24 18.69 10.20
CA VAL A 127 -19.92 17.52 10.74
C VAL A 127 -19.67 17.38 12.23
N PRO A 128 -20.61 16.82 13.01
CA PRO A 128 -20.34 16.51 14.41
C PRO A 128 -19.13 15.59 14.53
N ASN A 129 -18.18 15.94 15.40
CA ASN A 129 -17.02 15.09 15.67
C ASN A 129 -17.26 14.27 16.94
N THR A 130 -17.25 12.94 16.82
CA THR A 130 -17.45 11.98 17.92
C THR A 130 -16.15 11.49 18.51
N HIS A 131 -15.02 11.67 17.83
CA HIS A 131 -13.69 11.20 18.22
C HIS A 131 -12.87 12.19 19.06
N GLY A 132 -13.52 13.24 19.55
CA GLY A 132 -12.89 14.19 20.49
C GLY A 132 -11.89 15.16 19.86
N LEU A 133 -11.90 15.32 18.54
CA LEU A 133 -11.12 16.33 17.83
C LEU A 133 -11.84 17.69 17.84
N ASP A 134 -11.91 18.31 19.01
CA ASP A 134 -12.51 19.63 19.21
C ASP A 134 -11.49 20.77 18.98
N ALA A 135 -11.98 22.00 19.01
CA ALA A 135 -11.13 23.18 18.83
C ALA A 135 -9.98 23.25 19.85
N LYS A 136 -10.20 22.78 21.09
CA LYS A 136 -9.16 22.78 22.13
C LYS A 136 -8.07 21.75 21.82
N SER A 137 -8.45 20.55 21.38
CA SER A 137 -7.52 19.49 20.99
C SER A 137 -6.70 19.90 19.77
N VAL A 138 -7.33 20.46 18.75
CA VAL A 138 -6.65 21.01 17.56
C VAL A 138 -5.64 22.08 17.96
N TYR A 139 -6.03 23.02 18.81
CA TYR A 139 -5.15 24.07 19.29
C TYR A 139 -3.94 23.51 20.03
N ARG A 140 -4.14 22.54 20.94
CA ARG A 140 -3.08 21.89 21.71
C ARG A 140 -2.09 21.17 20.79
N ILE A 141 -2.59 20.37 19.83
CA ILE A 141 -1.76 19.65 18.87
C ILE A 141 -0.94 20.61 18.04
N LEU A 142 -1.54 21.63 17.44
CA LEU A 142 -0.80 22.59 16.63
C LEU A 142 0.28 23.34 17.42
N HIS A 143 0.01 23.68 18.68
CA HIS A 143 1.00 24.28 19.56
C HIS A 143 2.20 23.35 19.85
N GLU A 144 1.95 22.05 20.05
CA GLU A 144 3.01 21.05 20.22
C GLU A 144 3.94 20.99 19.00
N TYR A 145 3.37 21.13 17.80
CA TYR A 145 4.12 21.22 16.54
C TYR A 145 4.68 22.64 16.28
N LYS A 146 4.58 23.60 17.23
CA LYS A 146 5.03 24.99 17.10
C LYS A 146 4.33 25.76 15.97
N ILE A 147 3.10 25.42 15.68
CA ILE A 147 2.23 26.05 14.68
C ILE A 147 1.24 26.94 15.41
N HIS A 148 1.39 28.27 15.24
CA HIS A 148 0.55 29.26 15.93
C HIS A 148 -0.50 29.90 15.01
N ASN A 149 -0.36 29.70 13.70
CA ASN A 149 -1.27 30.28 12.71
C ASN A 149 -1.63 29.22 11.67
N ALA A 150 -2.88 28.82 11.63
CA ALA A 150 -3.38 27.80 10.71
C ALA A 150 -4.88 27.95 10.46
N GLU A 151 -5.31 27.39 9.35
CA GLU A 151 -6.71 27.18 9.05
C GLU A 151 -6.97 25.68 8.97
N VAL A 152 -7.95 25.21 9.72
CA VAL A 152 -8.34 23.81 9.80
C VAL A 152 -9.84 23.70 9.55
N LEU A 153 -10.23 22.85 8.58
CA LEU A 153 -11.62 22.54 8.30
C LEU A 153 -11.80 21.02 8.26
N LEU A 154 -12.58 20.49 9.18
CA LEU A 154 -12.98 19.08 9.19
C LEU A 154 -14.23 18.90 8.32
N ARG A 155 -14.14 17.99 7.35
CA ARG A 155 -15.25 17.66 6.43
C ARG A 155 -15.86 16.29 6.71
N GLU A 156 -15.25 15.53 7.63
CA GLU A 156 -15.73 14.24 8.09
C GLU A 156 -15.39 14.05 9.57
N ASP A 157 -15.98 13.04 10.19
CA ASP A 157 -15.67 12.66 11.57
C ASP A 157 -14.27 12.02 11.62
N SER A 158 -13.30 12.77 12.09
CA SER A 158 -11.89 12.42 12.04
C SER A 158 -11.30 12.23 13.42
N THR A 159 -10.34 11.32 13.50
CA THR A 159 -9.59 11.04 14.73
C THR A 159 -8.43 12.02 14.95
N ILE A 160 -7.93 12.06 16.18
CA ILE A 160 -6.73 12.86 16.53
C ILE A 160 -5.51 12.42 15.69
N ASP A 161 -5.33 11.10 15.50
CA ASP A 161 -4.19 10.56 14.76
C ASP A 161 -4.23 10.95 13.27
N GLU A 162 -5.41 10.94 12.66
CA GLU A 162 -5.62 11.41 11.30
C GLU A 162 -5.30 12.90 11.14
N PHE A 163 -5.70 13.73 12.13
CA PHE A 163 -5.33 15.13 12.12
C PHE A 163 -3.81 15.33 12.24
N VAL A 164 -3.15 14.60 13.13
CA VAL A 164 -1.68 14.61 13.27
C VAL A 164 -1.02 14.18 11.97
N ASP A 165 -1.53 13.16 11.29
CA ASP A 165 -1.01 12.72 9.99
C ASP A 165 -1.08 13.83 8.93
N VAL A 166 -2.16 14.61 8.91
CA VAL A 166 -2.31 15.76 7.99
C VAL A 166 -1.36 16.90 8.34
N VAL A 167 -1.18 17.21 9.64
CA VAL A 167 -0.25 18.27 10.10
C VAL A 167 1.20 17.94 9.74
N ILE A 168 1.61 16.68 9.92
CA ILE A 168 2.94 16.20 9.55
C ILE A 168 3.14 16.23 8.03
N GLY A 169 2.10 15.93 7.24
CA GLY A 169 2.07 16.08 5.78
C GLY A 169 2.99 15.16 4.97
N ASN A 170 3.57 14.12 5.60
CA ASN A 170 4.49 13.19 4.96
C ASN A 170 3.97 11.74 4.91
N ARG A 171 2.68 11.54 5.15
CA ARG A 171 2.05 10.22 5.12
C ARG A 171 1.75 9.79 3.69
N LEU A 172 1.89 8.49 3.46
CA LEU A 172 1.60 7.84 2.20
C LEU A 172 0.47 6.83 2.40
N TYR A 173 -0.63 7.04 1.70
CA TYR A 173 -1.79 6.14 1.71
C TYR A 173 -1.70 5.21 0.51
N MET A 174 -1.72 3.90 0.75
CA MET A 174 -1.49 2.89 -0.28
C MET A 174 -2.45 1.73 -0.15
N LYS A 175 -2.88 1.20 -1.30
CA LYS A 175 -3.55 -0.10 -1.35
C LYS A 175 -2.55 -1.21 -1.01
N ALA A 176 -3.02 -2.22 -0.28
CA ALA A 176 -2.23 -3.40 0.06
C ALA A 176 -3.04 -4.67 -0.14
N VAL A 177 -2.39 -5.70 -0.65
CA VAL A 177 -2.93 -7.06 -0.75
C VAL A 177 -2.17 -7.94 0.22
N TYR A 178 -2.91 -8.62 1.10
CA TYR A 178 -2.37 -9.60 2.04
C TYR A 178 -2.35 -10.96 1.38
N CYS A 179 -1.16 -11.47 1.07
CA CYS A 179 -0.96 -12.72 0.39
C CYS A 179 -0.52 -13.79 1.39
N TYR A 180 -1.42 -14.64 1.81
CA TYR A 180 -1.16 -15.74 2.72
C TYR A 180 -0.60 -16.92 1.96
N ASN A 181 0.69 -17.15 2.09
CA ASN A 181 1.43 -18.22 1.42
C ASN A 181 1.57 -19.44 2.32
N LYS A 182 1.87 -20.60 1.72
CA LYS A 182 2.04 -21.91 2.35
C LYS A 182 0.72 -22.45 2.93
N VAL A 183 -0.39 -22.23 2.24
CA VAL A 183 -1.71 -22.74 2.66
C VAL A 183 -1.78 -24.27 2.64
N ASP A 184 -0.83 -24.91 1.98
CA ASP A 184 -0.62 -26.37 2.00
C ASP A 184 -0.26 -26.94 3.39
N GLN A 185 0.08 -26.07 4.36
CA GLN A 185 0.50 -26.44 5.71
C GLN A 185 -0.58 -26.22 6.78
N ILE A 186 -1.75 -25.69 6.39
CA ILE A 186 -2.86 -25.40 7.30
C ILE A 186 -4.13 -26.15 6.91
N THR A 187 -5.13 -26.16 7.81
CA THR A 187 -6.41 -26.84 7.56
C THR A 187 -7.28 -26.03 6.59
N ILE A 188 -8.25 -26.69 5.97
CA ILE A 188 -9.15 -26.05 5.01
C ILE A 188 -10.02 -24.98 5.68
N GLU A 189 -10.40 -25.18 6.94
CA GLU A 189 -11.16 -24.20 7.72
C GLU A 189 -10.36 -22.92 7.94
N GLU A 190 -9.06 -23.05 8.19
CA GLU A 190 -8.16 -21.92 8.36
C GLU A 190 -7.91 -21.21 7.03
N VAL A 191 -7.80 -21.95 5.93
CA VAL A 191 -7.74 -21.38 4.57
C VAL A 191 -8.99 -20.54 4.29
N ASP A 192 -10.20 -21.07 4.60
CA ASP A 192 -11.45 -20.35 4.40
C ASP A 192 -11.52 -19.08 5.27
N ARG A 193 -11.07 -19.15 6.52
CA ARG A 193 -10.98 -17.99 7.42
C ARG A 193 -10.11 -16.89 6.80
N LEU A 194 -8.90 -17.23 6.38
CA LEU A 194 -7.94 -16.27 5.81
C LEU A 194 -8.42 -15.72 4.46
N ALA A 195 -9.08 -16.54 3.65
CA ALA A 195 -9.60 -16.11 2.34
C ALA A 195 -10.76 -15.11 2.47
N ARG A 196 -11.50 -15.12 3.58
CA ARG A 196 -12.59 -14.17 3.86
C ARG A 196 -12.13 -12.84 4.42
N GLU A 197 -10.87 -12.71 4.81
CA GLU A 197 -10.36 -11.43 5.28
C GLU A 197 -10.34 -10.39 4.14
N PRO A 198 -10.59 -9.11 4.45
CA PRO A 198 -10.57 -8.07 3.43
C PRO A 198 -9.16 -7.89 2.85
N ASN A 199 -9.10 -7.65 1.54
CA ASN A 199 -7.87 -7.44 0.78
C ASN A 199 -6.89 -8.63 0.85
N SER A 200 -7.39 -9.85 0.99
CA SER A 200 -6.57 -11.04 1.17
C SER A 200 -6.67 -12.02 0.01
N VAL A 201 -5.59 -12.76 -0.20
CA VAL A 201 -5.49 -13.86 -1.15
C VAL A 201 -4.69 -14.98 -0.51
N VAL A 202 -5.16 -16.22 -0.65
CA VAL A 202 -4.51 -17.42 -0.14
C VAL A 202 -3.83 -18.18 -1.27
N ILE A 203 -2.56 -18.55 -1.11
CA ILE A 203 -1.75 -19.19 -2.16
C ILE A 203 -0.85 -20.29 -1.59
N SER A 204 -0.40 -21.19 -2.46
CA SER A 204 0.83 -21.94 -2.23
C SER A 204 1.80 -21.70 -3.38
N SER A 205 2.88 -20.98 -3.10
CA SER A 205 3.94 -20.73 -4.11
C SER A 205 4.67 -22.03 -4.49
N LEU A 206 4.79 -22.98 -3.55
CA LEU A 206 5.48 -24.24 -3.78
C LEU A 206 4.70 -25.11 -4.79
N TYR A 207 3.39 -25.23 -4.62
CA TYR A 207 2.52 -26.03 -5.47
C TYR A 207 1.86 -25.23 -6.58
N LYS A 208 2.21 -23.93 -6.74
CA LYS A 208 1.63 -23.01 -7.72
C LYS A 208 0.11 -22.91 -7.63
N MET A 209 -0.45 -23.03 -6.43
CA MET A 209 -1.89 -22.98 -6.21
C MET A 209 -2.37 -21.54 -6.08
N ASN A 210 -3.46 -21.23 -6.78
CA ASN A 210 -4.19 -19.97 -6.72
C ASN A 210 -3.37 -18.71 -7.14
N LEU A 211 -2.30 -18.90 -7.91
CA LEU A 211 -1.44 -17.79 -8.39
C LEU A 211 -2.17 -16.93 -9.43
N ASP A 212 -2.95 -17.55 -10.32
CA ASP A 212 -3.71 -16.83 -11.36
C ASP A 212 -4.73 -15.88 -10.72
N TYR A 213 -5.46 -16.35 -9.69
CA TYR A 213 -6.39 -15.51 -8.93
C TYR A 213 -5.66 -14.36 -8.21
N MET A 214 -4.48 -14.61 -7.64
CA MET A 214 -3.67 -13.56 -7.04
C MET A 214 -3.30 -12.47 -8.06
N ILE A 215 -2.89 -12.86 -9.27
CA ILE A 215 -2.55 -11.90 -10.33
C ILE A 215 -3.80 -11.12 -10.76
N GLN A 216 -4.94 -11.79 -10.93
CA GLN A 216 -6.21 -11.16 -11.23
C GLN A 216 -6.62 -10.16 -10.14
N TYR A 217 -6.45 -10.52 -8.87
CA TYR A 217 -6.76 -9.65 -7.74
C TYR A 217 -5.84 -8.43 -7.68
N LEU A 218 -4.54 -8.61 -7.97
CA LEU A 218 -3.59 -7.51 -8.11
C LEU A 218 -3.98 -6.56 -9.25
N TRP A 219 -4.41 -7.09 -10.39
CA TRP A 219 -4.93 -6.30 -11.50
C TRP A 219 -6.09 -5.39 -11.07
N GLN A 220 -7.08 -5.96 -10.38
CA GLN A 220 -8.23 -5.20 -9.87
C GLN A 220 -7.81 -4.15 -8.83
N THR A 221 -6.91 -4.52 -7.91
CA THR A 221 -6.42 -3.60 -6.87
C THR A 221 -5.65 -2.42 -7.46
N LEU A 222 -4.88 -2.65 -8.52
CA LEU A 222 -4.16 -1.61 -9.26
C LEU A 222 -5.09 -0.70 -10.07
N GLY A 223 -6.36 -1.07 -10.23
CA GLY A 223 -7.34 -0.31 -11.02
C GLY A 223 -6.96 -0.23 -12.49
N MET A 224 -6.38 -1.29 -13.04
CA MET A 224 -6.01 -1.34 -14.45
C MET A 224 -7.22 -1.68 -15.31
N VAL A 225 -7.41 -0.89 -16.37
CA VAL A 225 -8.50 -1.03 -17.35
C VAL A 225 -7.90 -1.22 -18.72
N ARG A 226 -8.39 -2.23 -19.45
CA ARG A 226 -8.02 -2.48 -20.84
C ARG A 226 -9.01 -1.80 -21.76
N VAL A 227 -8.51 -0.94 -22.63
CA VAL A 227 -9.32 -0.15 -23.57
C VAL A 227 -8.90 -0.49 -25.01
N TYR A 228 -9.86 -0.64 -25.87
CA TYR A 228 -9.64 -0.94 -27.28
C TYR A 228 -9.97 0.25 -28.16
N SER A 229 -9.11 0.55 -29.12
CA SER A 229 -9.35 1.60 -30.09
C SER A 229 -10.39 1.15 -31.13
N LYS A 230 -11.22 2.09 -31.58
CA LYS A 230 -12.20 1.86 -32.63
C LYS A 230 -12.28 3.05 -33.58
N LYS A 231 -12.09 2.82 -34.87
CA LYS A 231 -12.40 3.83 -35.90
C LYS A 231 -13.91 3.91 -36.15
N PRO A 232 -14.45 5.09 -36.43
CA PRO A 232 -15.87 5.24 -36.78
C PRO A 232 -16.26 4.29 -37.93
N GLY A 233 -17.38 3.55 -37.75
CA GLY A 233 -17.88 2.60 -38.75
C GLY A 233 -17.14 1.25 -38.83
N GLN A 234 -16.07 1.01 -38.07
CA GLN A 234 -15.34 -0.26 -38.06
C GLN A 234 -15.55 -1.03 -36.74
N LYS A 235 -15.18 -2.31 -36.71
CA LYS A 235 -15.13 -3.10 -35.48
C LYS A 235 -13.97 -2.61 -34.62
N PRO A 236 -14.07 -2.75 -33.27
CA PRO A 236 -12.93 -2.48 -32.39
C PRO A 236 -11.74 -3.37 -32.74
N ASP A 237 -10.54 -2.81 -32.65
CA ASP A 237 -9.31 -3.59 -32.71
C ASP A 237 -9.11 -4.28 -31.34
N MET A 238 -9.25 -5.61 -31.34
CA MET A 238 -9.14 -6.42 -30.12
C MET A 238 -7.73 -6.98 -29.92
N ASP A 239 -6.85 -6.82 -30.89
CA ASP A 239 -5.50 -7.38 -30.86
C ASP A 239 -4.52 -6.45 -30.11
N GLU A 240 -4.76 -5.11 -30.16
CA GLU A 240 -3.96 -4.12 -29.47
C GLU A 240 -4.75 -3.42 -28.36
N GLY A 241 -4.70 -3.97 -27.15
CA GLY A 241 -5.29 -3.35 -25.97
C GLY A 241 -4.38 -2.27 -25.36
N ILE A 242 -4.93 -1.08 -25.12
CA ILE A 242 -4.25 -0.01 -24.37
C ILE A 242 -4.60 -0.16 -22.91
N ILE A 243 -3.58 -0.22 -22.05
CA ILE A 243 -3.77 -0.32 -20.60
C ILE A 243 -3.76 1.08 -19.99
N LEU A 244 -4.85 1.42 -19.32
CA LEU A 244 -5.01 2.65 -18.58
C LEU A 244 -5.23 2.34 -17.09
N ARG A 245 -4.95 3.32 -16.24
CA ARG A 245 -5.34 3.27 -14.82
C ARG A 245 -6.71 3.92 -14.66
N GLU A 246 -7.50 3.41 -13.73
CA GLU A 246 -8.76 4.03 -13.35
C GLU A 246 -8.53 5.49 -12.95
N GLY A 247 -9.29 6.42 -13.54
CA GLY A 247 -9.13 7.86 -13.33
C GLY A 247 -8.02 8.52 -14.16
N ALA A 248 -7.32 7.82 -15.04
CA ALA A 248 -6.41 8.43 -16.02
C ALA A 248 -7.21 9.34 -16.98
N ARG A 249 -6.73 10.56 -17.23
CA ARG A 249 -7.31 11.54 -18.14
C ARG A 249 -6.45 11.70 -19.37
#